data_373d94adfce51eb20bab8ccd015e6fa1
#
_entry.id   373d94adfce51eb20bab8ccd015e6fa1
#
_cell.length_a   1.000
_cell.length_b   1.000
_cell.length_c   1.000
_cell.angle_alpha   90.00
_cell.angle_beta   90.00
_cell.angle_gamma   90.00
#
_symmetry.space_group_name_H-M   'P 1'
#
loop_
_entity.id
_entity.type
_entity.pdbx_description
1 polymer ?
#
loop_
_entity_poly.entity_id
_entity_poly.type
_entity_poly.pdbx_seq_one_letter_code
_entity_poly.pdbx_strand_id
1 'polypeptide(L)'
;MTYRSIFVHVDDSDQTDLRLDAATRLARHYPAELTGAYVVSTRDLTPTESALLPPDLVKARLGTLAQAQKDAEKRFRTAGAAAGVKSLQWRAPAGDPIEAAVLQARYSDLAVIGQPERKGPDAAFSAALANAVVMDSGRPVLMIPYIGAAKTLGERILIAWKDSRESARAVADALPFLKDAKAVLAIAVSPRGDETVQEYVSDKAVEGFLRRHDVDATVNRMVAPDIASGEFLLSRAADFGADMIVMGGYSRPRLSRFVWGGVSNLMLESMTVPVLMSH
;
A
#
# COMPACT_ATOMS: atom_id res chain seq x y z
N MET A 1 -15.34 12.25 4.23
CA MET A 1 -15.31 10.77 4.12
C MET A 1 -14.34 10.24 5.15
N THR A 2 -14.56 9.05 5.69
CA THR A 2 -13.64 8.35 6.60
C THR A 2 -13.60 6.89 6.16
N TYR A 3 -12.53 6.16 6.49
CA TYR A 3 -12.44 4.73 6.25
C TYR A 3 -13.33 3.99 7.26
N ARG A 4 -14.19 3.10 6.77
CA ARG A 4 -15.08 2.25 7.58
C ARG A 4 -14.75 0.77 7.51
N SER A 5 -14.00 0.39 6.49
CA SER A 5 -13.54 -0.97 6.27
C SER A 5 -12.07 -0.96 5.82
N ILE A 6 -11.25 -1.74 6.49
CA ILE A 6 -9.81 -1.87 6.19
C ILE A 6 -9.50 -3.34 5.98
N PHE A 7 -8.89 -3.65 4.84
CA PHE A 7 -8.33 -4.97 4.57
C PHE A 7 -6.85 -5.00 4.93
N VAL A 8 -6.38 -6.06 5.58
CA VAL A 8 -4.96 -6.30 5.81
C VAL A 8 -4.54 -7.67 5.27
N HIS A 9 -3.50 -7.67 4.46
CA HIS A 9 -2.84 -8.88 3.99
C HIS A 9 -2.06 -9.55 5.13
N VAL A 10 -2.33 -10.82 5.37
CA VAL A 10 -1.68 -11.65 6.38
C VAL A 10 -1.03 -12.85 5.70
N ASP A 11 0.22 -13.11 6.02
CA ASP A 11 1.02 -14.24 5.57
C ASP A 11 1.91 -14.78 6.71
N ASP A 12 2.81 -15.70 6.40
CA ASP A 12 3.70 -16.32 7.37
C ASP A 12 4.99 -15.52 7.63
N SER A 13 5.19 -14.40 6.94
CA SER A 13 6.40 -13.59 7.09
C SER A 13 6.42 -12.82 8.42
N ASP A 14 7.63 -12.46 8.86
CA ASP A 14 7.84 -11.59 10.02
C ASP A 14 7.24 -10.19 9.79
N GLN A 15 7.08 -9.79 8.51
CA GLN A 15 6.49 -8.50 8.12
C GLN A 15 4.99 -8.41 8.44
N THR A 16 4.32 -9.53 8.67
CA THR A 16 2.90 -9.57 9.05
C THR A 16 2.64 -8.74 10.31
N ASP A 17 3.49 -8.79 11.32
CA ASP A 17 3.28 -8.04 12.56
C ASP A 17 3.37 -6.52 12.34
N LEU A 18 4.25 -6.07 11.43
CA LEU A 18 4.35 -4.66 11.06
C LEU A 18 3.08 -4.17 10.34
N ARG A 19 2.53 -4.99 9.44
CA ARG A 19 1.25 -4.69 8.77
C ARG A 19 0.08 -4.67 9.75
N LEU A 20 0.03 -5.64 10.67
CA LEU A 20 -1.00 -5.72 11.70
C LEU A 20 -0.95 -4.53 12.65
N ASP A 21 0.24 -4.10 13.07
CA ASP A 21 0.41 -2.89 13.88
C ASP A 21 -0.17 -1.66 13.18
N ALA A 22 0.22 -1.41 11.94
CA ALA A 22 -0.30 -0.28 11.17
C ALA A 22 -1.83 -0.38 10.96
N ALA A 23 -2.33 -1.54 10.52
CA ALA A 23 -3.75 -1.73 10.22
C ALA A 23 -4.64 -1.62 11.47
N THR A 24 -4.20 -2.15 12.61
CA THR A 24 -4.96 -2.06 13.87
C THR A 24 -4.98 -0.63 14.42
N ARG A 25 -3.88 0.11 14.32
CA ARG A 25 -3.85 1.55 14.67
C ARG A 25 -4.83 2.35 13.82
N LEU A 26 -4.87 2.09 12.52
CA LEU A 26 -5.80 2.75 11.59
C LEU A 26 -7.26 2.36 11.87
N ALA A 27 -7.55 1.07 12.07
CA ALA A 27 -8.89 0.59 12.37
C ALA A 27 -9.45 1.16 13.69
N ARG A 28 -8.57 1.40 14.66
CA ARG A 28 -8.93 2.08 15.91
C ARG A 28 -9.17 3.58 15.70
N HIS A 29 -8.29 4.24 14.94
CA HIS A 29 -8.37 5.68 14.68
C HIS A 29 -9.63 6.06 13.90
N TYR A 30 -9.96 5.28 12.87
CA TYR A 30 -11.13 5.53 12.00
C TYR A 30 -12.39 4.75 12.37
N PRO A 31 -12.53 4.18 13.56
CA PRO A 31 -13.48 3.13 14.00
C PRO A 31 -14.00 2.25 12.86
N ALA A 32 -13.03 1.61 12.15
CA ALA A 32 -13.31 0.77 11.00
C ALA A 32 -13.38 -0.72 11.36
N GLU A 33 -14.14 -1.48 10.56
CA GLU A 33 -14.02 -2.93 10.56
C GLU A 33 -12.67 -3.32 9.94
N LEU A 34 -11.93 -4.21 10.61
CA LEU A 34 -10.66 -4.73 10.12
C LEU A 34 -10.82 -6.18 9.66
N THR A 35 -10.62 -6.41 8.36
CA THR A 35 -10.64 -7.72 7.74
C THR A 35 -9.21 -8.19 7.47
N GLY A 36 -8.78 -9.26 8.15
CA GLY A 36 -7.55 -9.98 7.84
C GLY A 36 -7.82 -11.09 6.82
N ALA A 37 -7.01 -11.21 5.78
CA ALA A 37 -7.05 -12.35 4.89
C ALA A 37 -5.69 -13.02 4.76
N TYR A 38 -5.69 -14.35 4.92
CA TYR A 38 -4.51 -15.17 4.74
C TYR A 38 -4.28 -15.43 3.26
N VAL A 39 -3.22 -14.84 2.75
CA VAL A 39 -2.86 -14.91 1.33
C VAL A 39 -1.37 -15.21 1.21
N VAL A 40 -1.05 -16.40 0.74
CA VAL A 40 0.32 -16.91 0.59
C VAL A 40 0.53 -17.49 -0.79
N SER A 41 1.79 -17.57 -1.22
CA SER A 41 2.13 -18.26 -2.45
C SER A 41 1.74 -19.75 -2.38
N THR A 42 0.93 -20.22 -3.33
CA THR A 42 0.50 -21.62 -3.43
C THR A 42 1.41 -22.44 -4.34
N ARG A 43 2.63 -21.96 -4.63
CA ARG A 43 3.55 -22.59 -5.58
C ARG A 43 3.76 -24.09 -5.41
N ASP A 44 3.52 -24.59 -4.21
CA ASP A 44 3.76 -25.99 -3.88
C ASP A 44 2.53 -26.92 -3.97
N LEU A 45 1.36 -26.40 -4.38
CA LEU A 45 0.11 -27.16 -4.36
C LEU A 45 -0.80 -26.89 -5.55
N THR A 46 -0.26 -26.75 -6.75
CA THR A 46 -1.14 -26.77 -7.94
C THR A 46 -1.86 -28.11 -8.04
N PRO A 47 -3.10 -28.16 -8.55
CA PRO A 47 -3.82 -29.43 -8.73
C PRO A 47 -3.01 -30.45 -9.52
N THR A 48 -2.22 -30.02 -10.49
CA THR A 48 -1.36 -30.87 -11.31
C THR A 48 -0.20 -31.46 -10.51
N GLU A 49 0.46 -30.66 -9.68
CA GLU A 49 1.55 -31.14 -8.82
C GLU A 49 1.02 -32.05 -7.71
N SER A 50 -0.14 -31.71 -7.14
CA SER A 50 -0.80 -32.56 -6.14
C SER A 50 -1.16 -33.95 -6.69
N ALA A 51 -1.51 -34.04 -7.97
CA ALA A 51 -1.81 -35.32 -8.62
C ALA A 51 -0.56 -36.18 -8.86
N LEU A 52 0.62 -35.58 -8.88
CA LEU A 52 1.91 -36.27 -9.09
C LEU A 52 2.62 -36.67 -7.79
N LEU A 53 2.16 -36.16 -6.64
CA LEU A 53 2.77 -36.44 -5.34
C LEU A 53 2.10 -37.63 -4.63
N PRO A 54 2.84 -38.39 -3.79
CA PRO A 54 2.25 -39.37 -2.92
C PRO A 54 1.17 -38.77 -2.01
N PRO A 55 0.02 -39.50 -1.80
CA PRO A 55 -1.10 -38.98 -1.01
C PRO A 55 -0.73 -38.52 0.41
N ASP A 56 0.19 -39.23 1.07
CA ASP A 56 0.66 -38.85 2.41
C ASP A 56 1.43 -37.55 2.43
N LEU A 57 2.19 -37.27 1.40
CA LEU A 57 2.93 -36.00 1.26
C LEU A 57 1.97 -34.83 1.01
N VAL A 58 0.96 -35.02 0.17
CA VAL A 58 -0.12 -34.06 -0.05
C VAL A 58 -0.84 -33.76 1.25
N LYS A 59 -1.22 -34.80 2.00
CA LYS A 59 -1.89 -34.68 3.30
C LYS A 59 -1.03 -33.92 4.32
N ALA A 60 0.26 -34.23 4.40
CA ALA A 60 1.18 -33.55 5.30
C ALA A 60 1.30 -32.04 4.95
N ARG A 61 1.43 -31.69 3.65
CA ARG A 61 1.48 -30.30 3.20
C ARG A 61 0.20 -29.54 3.49
N LEU A 62 -0.96 -30.13 3.21
CA LEU A 62 -2.27 -29.53 3.54
C LEU A 62 -2.41 -29.30 5.05
N GLY A 63 -1.92 -30.26 5.87
CA GLY A 63 -1.88 -30.12 7.33
C GLY A 63 -1.02 -28.95 7.79
N THR A 64 0.16 -28.77 7.21
CA THR A 64 1.06 -27.64 7.49
C THR A 64 0.40 -26.31 7.12
N LEU A 65 -0.20 -26.21 5.93
CA LEU A 65 -0.89 -25.02 5.48
C LEU A 65 -2.08 -24.68 6.40
N ALA A 66 -2.88 -25.68 6.78
CA ALA A 66 -4.01 -25.46 7.68
C ALA A 66 -3.56 -25.00 9.08
N GLN A 67 -2.40 -25.47 9.56
CA GLN A 67 -1.84 -25.01 10.82
C GLN A 67 -1.33 -23.58 10.71
N ALA A 68 -0.56 -23.25 9.67
CA ALA A 68 -0.06 -21.90 9.40
C ALA A 68 -1.22 -20.89 9.33
N GLN A 69 -2.29 -21.24 8.62
CA GLN A 69 -3.51 -20.42 8.55
C GLN A 69 -4.14 -20.17 9.94
N LYS A 70 -4.21 -21.17 10.82
CA LYS A 70 -4.73 -21.01 12.19
C LYS A 70 -3.83 -20.09 13.02
N ASP A 71 -2.52 -20.23 12.87
CA ASP A 71 -1.55 -19.41 13.58
C ASP A 71 -1.61 -17.97 13.11
N ALA A 72 -1.78 -17.73 11.81
CA ALA A 72 -2.00 -16.42 11.22
C ALA A 72 -3.31 -15.77 11.73
N GLU A 73 -4.42 -16.52 11.78
CA GLU A 73 -5.67 -16.05 12.38
C GLU A 73 -5.48 -15.66 13.85
N LYS A 74 -4.79 -16.47 14.61
CA LYS A 74 -4.51 -16.18 16.03
C LYS A 74 -3.68 -14.90 16.19
N ARG A 75 -2.62 -14.71 15.37
CA ARG A 75 -1.82 -13.47 15.34
C ARG A 75 -2.71 -12.25 15.07
N PHE A 76 -3.53 -12.32 14.02
CA PHE A 76 -4.45 -11.25 13.63
C PHE A 76 -5.43 -10.90 14.76
N ARG A 77 -6.11 -11.88 15.32
CA ARG A 77 -7.09 -11.66 16.40
C ARG A 77 -6.43 -11.12 17.67
N THR A 78 -5.24 -11.64 18.01
CA THR A 78 -4.47 -11.15 19.17
C THR A 78 -4.07 -9.69 18.98
N ALA A 79 -3.53 -9.32 17.81
CA ALA A 79 -3.15 -7.95 17.51
C ALA A 79 -4.36 -7.00 17.53
N GLY A 80 -5.47 -7.40 16.91
CA GLY A 80 -6.70 -6.60 16.90
C GLY A 80 -7.29 -6.38 18.29
N ALA A 81 -7.34 -7.42 19.11
CA ALA A 81 -7.83 -7.35 20.48
C ALA A 81 -6.92 -6.47 21.36
N ALA A 82 -5.59 -6.64 21.29
CA ALA A 82 -4.62 -5.84 22.02
C ALA A 82 -4.70 -4.34 21.66
N ALA A 83 -4.99 -4.03 20.38
CA ALA A 83 -5.19 -2.66 19.92
C ALA A 83 -6.59 -2.10 20.24
N GLY A 84 -7.52 -2.91 20.72
CA GLY A 84 -8.90 -2.49 21.00
C GLY A 84 -9.76 -2.26 19.75
N VAL A 85 -9.49 -2.96 18.66
CA VAL A 85 -10.31 -2.92 17.44
C VAL A 85 -11.65 -3.61 17.71
N LYS A 86 -12.78 -2.92 17.48
CA LYS A 86 -14.11 -3.40 17.84
C LYS A 86 -14.70 -4.45 16.90
N SER A 87 -14.34 -4.39 15.60
CA SER A 87 -14.86 -5.30 14.58
C SER A 87 -13.70 -5.95 13.83
N LEU A 88 -13.57 -7.27 14.00
CA LEU A 88 -12.54 -8.10 13.38
C LEU A 88 -13.19 -9.19 12.54
N GLN A 89 -12.88 -9.22 11.26
CA GLN A 89 -13.27 -10.27 10.34
C GLN A 89 -12.04 -11.05 9.88
N TRP A 90 -12.17 -12.35 9.73
CA TRP A 90 -11.11 -13.21 9.20
C TRP A 90 -11.57 -13.91 7.94
N ARG A 91 -10.70 -13.96 6.96
CA ARG A 91 -10.92 -14.64 5.70
C ARG A 91 -9.74 -15.59 5.39
N ALA A 92 -10.07 -16.76 4.91
CA ALA A 92 -9.12 -17.73 4.37
C ALA A 92 -9.66 -18.15 3.01
N PRO A 93 -9.47 -17.30 2.00
CA PRO A 93 -10.04 -17.55 0.69
C PRO A 93 -9.40 -18.77 0.02
N ALA A 94 -10.21 -19.53 -0.70
CA ALA A 94 -9.74 -20.59 -1.58
C ALA A 94 -9.52 -20.03 -3.00
N GLY A 95 -8.73 -20.73 -3.81
CA GLY A 95 -8.46 -20.35 -5.20
C GLY A 95 -7.17 -19.58 -5.38
N ASP A 96 -7.09 -18.78 -6.43
CA ASP A 96 -5.91 -17.96 -6.72
C ASP A 96 -5.69 -16.90 -5.62
N PRO A 97 -4.55 -16.88 -4.95
CA PRO A 97 -4.31 -15.99 -3.81
C PRO A 97 -4.27 -14.51 -4.22
N ILE A 98 -3.79 -14.18 -5.43
CA ILE A 98 -3.73 -12.80 -5.90
C ILE A 98 -5.14 -12.29 -6.20
N GLU A 99 -5.95 -13.09 -6.90
CA GLU A 99 -7.35 -12.74 -7.18
C GLU A 99 -8.14 -12.58 -5.87
N ALA A 100 -7.90 -13.46 -4.91
CA ALA A 100 -8.52 -13.40 -3.60
C ALA A 100 -8.15 -12.10 -2.85
N ALA A 101 -6.89 -11.68 -2.84
CA ALA A 101 -6.47 -10.42 -2.23
C ALA A 101 -7.10 -9.21 -2.91
N VAL A 102 -7.12 -9.18 -4.24
CA VAL A 102 -7.78 -8.13 -5.02
C VAL A 102 -9.27 -8.03 -4.67
N LEU A 103 -9.94 -9.18 -4.54
CA LEU A 103 -11.36 -9.22 -4.17
C LEU A 103 -11.60 -8.66 -2.76
N GLN A 104 -10.76 -9.02 -1.77
CA GLN A 104 -10.88 -8.48 -0.42
C GLN A 104 -10.62 -6.96 -0.40
N ALA A 105 -9.58 -6.50 -1.09
CA ALA A 105 -9.28 -5.08 -1.21
C ALA A 105 -10.42 -4.29 -1.85
N ARG A 106 -11.06 -4.83 -2.89
CA ARG A 106 -12.15 -4.18 -3.64
C ARG A 106 -13.35 -3.81 -2.78
N TYR A 107 -13.66 -4.62 -1.78
CA TYR A 107 -14.78 -4.38 -0.85
C TYR A 107 -14.36 -3.70 0.45
N SER A 108 -13.16 -3.14 0.49
CA SER A 108 -12.66 -2.32 1.60
C SER A 108 -12.44 -0.88 1.17
N ASP A 109 -12.42 0.05 2.11
CA ASP A 109 -12.12 1.46 1.82
C ASP A 109 -10.61 1.71 1.71
N LEU A 110 -9.80 0.87 2.37
CA LEU A 110 -8.35 0.92 2.37
C LEU A 110 -7.79 -0.50 2.44
N ALA A 111 -6.80 -0.81 1.60
CA ALA A 111 -6.04 -2.04 1.69
C ALA A 111 -4.66 -1.78 2.31
N VAL A 112 -4.24 -2.63 3.25
CA VAL A 112 -2.91 -2.58 3.89
C VAL A 112 -2.14 -3.83 3.48
N ILE A 113 -1.03 -3.63 2.77
CA ILE A 113 -0.16 -4.71 2.31
C ILE A 113 1.30 -4.42 2.66
N GLY A 114 2.19 -5.39 2.51
CA GLY A 114 3.62 -5.20 2.72
C GLY A 114 4.33 -4.63 1.49
N GLN A 115 5.48 -4.02 1.72
CA GLN A 115 6.44 -3.71 0.67
C GLN A 115 6.82 -5.00 -0.07
N PRO A 116 6.86 -5.02 -1.42
CA PRO A 116 7.26 -6.20 -2.19
C PRO A 116 8.67 -6.67 -1.84
N GLU A 117 8.85 -7.97 -1.68
CA GLU A 117 10.16 -8.54 -1.41
C GLU A 117 11.10 -8.35 -2.60
N ARG A 118 12.34 -7.95 -2.32
CA ARG A 118 13.36 -7.75 -3.37
C ARG A 118 14.08 -9.04 -3.77
N LYS A 119 14.20 -9.96 -2.83
CA LYS A 119 14.91 -11.24 -3.00
C LYS A 119 14.22 -12.30 -2.14
N GLY A 120 14.33 -13.54 -2.58
CA GLY A 120 13.75 -14.67 -1.85
C GLY A 120 12.77 -15.47 -2.70
N PRO A 121 12.28 -16.58 -2.18
CA PRO A 121 11.38 -17.48 -2.91
C PRO A 121 10.06 -16.80 -3.28
N ASP A 122 9.57 -15.89 -2.47
CA ASP A 122 8.28 -15.22 -2.64
C ASP A 122 8.37 -13.83 -3.28
N ALA A 123 9.57 -13.37 -3.68
CA ALA A 123 9.77 -12.05 -4.26
C ALA A 123 8.88 -11.80 -5.49
N ALA A 124 8.78 -12.76 -6.40
CA ALA A 124 7.92 -12.64 -7.58
C ALA A 124 6.42 -12.64 -7.22
N PHE A 125 6.02 -13.41 -6.22
CA PHE A 125 4.64 -13.44 -5.73
C PHE A 125 4.28 -12.13 -5.04
N SER A 126 5.10 -11.65 -4.12
CA SER A 126 4.85 -10.40 -3.38
C SER A 126 4.78 -9.19 -4.31
N ALA A 127 5.63 -9.14 -5.34
CA ALA A 127 5.58 -8.10 -6.37
C ALA A 127 4.30 -8.20 -7.22
N ALA A 128 3.90 -9.40 -7.64
CA ALA A 128 2.68 -9.63 -8.39
C ALA A 128 1.43 -9.29 -7.56
N LEU A 129 1.40 -9.67 -6.28
CA LEU A 129 0.33 -9.34 -5.34
C LEU A 129 0.16 -7.83 -5.19
N ALA A 130 1.26 -7.12 -4.88
CA ALA A 130 1.22 -5.67 -4.71
C ALA A 130 0.75 -4.96 -5.98
N ASN A 131 1.26 -5.39 -7.14
CA ASN A 131 0.85 -4.87 -8.44
C ASN A 131 -0.65 -5.07 -8.70
N ALA A 132 -1.16 -6.29 -8.52
CA ALA A 132 -2.56 -6.61 -8.76
C ALA A 132 -3.49 -5.85 -7.82
N VAL A 133 -3.14 -5.78 -6.52
CA VAL A 133 -3.97 -5.06 -5.54
C VAL A 133 -4.05 -3.56 -5.87
N VAL A 134 -2.95 -2.92 -6.27
CA VAL A 134 -2.97 -1.49 -6.67
C VAL A 134 -3.74 -1.28 -7.96
N MET A 135 -3.54 -2.15 -8.97
CA MET A 135 -4.09 -1.95 -10.30
C MET A 135 -5.55 -2.36 -10.44
N ASP A 136 -5.95 -3.43 -9.77
CA ASP A 136 -7.20 -4.12 -10.10
C ASP A 136 -8.25 -4.04 -8.96
N SER A 137 -7.88 -3.56 -7.77
CA SER A 137 -8.84 -3.39 -6.67
C SER A 137 -9.73 -2.16 -6.83
N GLY A 138 -9.21 -1.07 -7.42
CA GLY A 138 -9.88 0.24 -7.49
C GLY A 138 -9.96 0.96 -6.14
N ARG A 139 -9.08 0.60 -5.20
CA ARG A 139 -9.03 1.14 -3.84
C ARG A 139 -7.65 1.67 -3.50
N PRO A 140 -7.53 2.62 -2.57
CA PRO A 140 -6.23 3.04 -2.06
C PRO A 140 -5.54 1.89 -1.34
N VAL A 141 -4.25 1.77 -1.58
CA VAL A 141 -3.39 0.73 -1.02
C VAL A 141 -2.28 1.37 -0.22
N LEU A 142 -2.24 1.10 1.07
CA LEU A 142 -1.17 1.51 1.97
C LEU A 142 -0.14 0.38 2.07
N MET A 143 1.03 0.63 1.54
CA MET A 143 2.17 -0.29 1.62
C MET A 143 3.02 0.02 2.85
N ILE A 144 3.29 -0.99 3.65
CA ILE A 144 4.09 -0.89 4.87
C ILE A 144 5.53 -1.32 4.56
N PRO A 145 6.53 -0.48 4.85
CA PRO A 145 7.93 -0.80 4.61
C PRO A 145 8.44 -1.93 5.53
N TYR A 146 9.53 -2.57 5.15
CA TYR A 146 10.19 -3.63 5.97
C TYR A 146 10.60 -3.17 7.37
N ILE A 147 10.88 -1.91 7.54
CA ILE A 147 11.20 -1.32 8.86
C ILE A 147 9.95 -1.01 9.68
N GLY A 148 8.75 -1.26 9.14
CA GLY A 148 7.47 -0.93 9.76
C GLY A 148 7.09 0.54 9.61
N ALA A 149 5.95 0.90 10.18
CA ALA A 149 5.53 2.29 10.30
C ALA A 149 6.13 2.93 11.56
N ALA A 150 6.45 4.21 11.50
CA ALA A 150 6.85 4.98 12.66
C ALA A 150 5.73 4.98 13.74
N LYS A 151 6.04 5.48 14.94
CA LYS A 151 5.03 5.66 16.01
C LYS A 151 3.85 6.52 15.55
N THR A 152 4.12 7.52 14.73
CA THR A 152 3.12 8.32 14.02
C THR A 152 2.86 7.71 12.63
N LEU A 153 1.65 7.84 12.12
CA LEU A 153 1.25 7.36 10.80
C LEU A 153 0.24 8.36 10.21
N GLY A 154 0.69 9.16 9.25
CA GLY A 154 -0.11 10.18 8.60
C GLY A 154 -0.18 11.51 9.36
N GLU A 155 0.74 11.80 10.29
CA GLU A 155 0.86 13.12 10.92
C GLU A 155 1.59 14.14 10.03
N ARG A 156 2.59 13.69 9.27
CA ARG A 156 3.35 14.51 8.33
C ARG A 156 3.38 13.83 6.96
N ILE A 157 2.60 14.33 6.04
CA ILE A 157 2.34 13.66 4.76
C ILE A 157 3.04 14.40 3.63
N LEU A 158 3.85 13.68 2.85
CA LEU A 158 4.35 14.16 1.58
C LEU A 158 3.46 13.62 0.44
N ILE A 159 2.92 14.52 -0.38
CA ILE A 159 2.21 14.18 -1.61
C ILE A 159 3.19 14.29 -2.78
N ALA A 160 3.48 13.18 -3.46
CA ALA A 160 4.22 13.17 -4.71
C ALA A 160 3.25 13.48 -5.85
N TRP A 161 3.14 14.76 -6.19
CA TRP A 161 2.17 15.25 -7.16
C TRP A 161 2.68 15.17 -8.59
N LYS A 162 1.82 14.71 -9.46
CA LYS A 162 1.96 14.76 -10.90
C LYS A 162 0.58 15.06 -11.50
N ASP A 163 0.53 15.87 -12.57
CA ASP A 163 -0.72 16.09 -13.30
C ASP A 163 -1.14 14.82 -14.03
N SER A 164 -1.84 13.96 -13.30
CA SER A 164 -2.36 12.68 -13.79
C SER A 164 -3.60 12.24 -13.00
N ARG A 165 -4.42 11.40 -13.62
CA ARG A 165 -5.62 10.85 -12.97
C ARG A 165 -5.28 10.05 -11.71
N GLU A 166 -4.16 9.32 -11.73
CA GLU A 166 -3.71 8.49 -10.63
C GLU A 166 -3.31 9.34 -9.41
N SER A 167 -2.61 10.47 -9.64
CA SER A 167 -2.28 11.41 -8.56
C SER A 167 -3.51 12.09 -8.01
N ALA A 168 -4.43 12.52 -8.87
CA ALA A 168 -5.70 13.11 -8.44
C ALA A 168 -6.53 12.11 -7.62
N ARG A 169 -6.56 10.84 -8.05
CA ARG A 169 -7.22 9.76 -7.33
C ARG A 169 -6.56 9.51 -5.96
N ALA A 170 -5.23 9.40 -5.90
CA ALA A 170 -4.50 9.18 -4.66
C ALA A 170 -4.74 10.30 -3.64
N VAL A 171 -4.74 11.55 -4.08
CA VAL A 171 -5.04 12.71 -3.20
C VAL A 171 -6.48 12.63 -2.68
N ALA A 172 -7.45 12.32 -3.54
CA ALA A 172 -8.85 12.18 -3.13
C ALA A 172 -9.05 11.04 -2.13
N ASP A 173 -8.44 9.88 -2.38
CA ASP A 173 -8.51 8.71 -1.50
C ASP A 173 -7.78 8.93 -0.16
N ALA A 174 -6.73 9.78 -0.14
CA ALA A 174 -5.97 10.11 1.06
C ALA A 174 -6.63 11.20 1.93
N LEU A 175 -7.74 11.80 1.52
CA LEU A 175 -8.39 12.91 2.27
C LEU A 175 -8.63 12.60 3.76
N PRO A 176 -9.00 11.37 4.19
CA PRO A 176 -9.10 11.09 5.61
C PRO A 176 -7.79 11.32 6.37
N PHE A 177 -6.65 10.86 5.81
CA PHE A 177 -5.34 11.11 6.40
C PHE A 177 -4.94 12.59 6.32
N LEU A 178 -5.16 13.22 5.17
CA LEU A 178 -4.75 14.61 4.93
C LEU A 178 -5.46 15.59 5.86
N LYS A 179 -6.71 15.31 6.21
CA LYS A 179 -7.48 16.14 7.17
C LYS A 179 -6.98 16.02 8.61
N ASP A 180 -6.46 14.84 8.98
CA ASP A 180 -5.96 14.57 10.33
C ASP A 180 -4.48 14.95 10.46
N ALA A 181 -3.81 15.24 9.34
CA ALA A 181 -2.38 15.53 9.31
C ALA A 181 -2.04 16.87 9.99
N LYS A 182 -0.92 16.90 10.71
CA LYS A 182 -0.35 18.12 11.30
C LYS A 182 0.36 18.99 10.26
N ALA A 183 0.88 18.37 9.19
CA ALA A 183 1.54 19.07 8.10
C ALA A 183 1.44 18.27 6.80
N VAL A 184 1.16 18.96 5.71
CA VAL A 184 1.07 18.39 4.36
C VAL A 184 1.97 19.17 3.41
N LEU A 185 2.86 18.45 2.72
CA LEU A 185 3.75 18.99 1.69
C LEU A 185 3.48 18.28 0.37
N ALA A 186 3.02 19.00 -0.64
CA ALA A 186 2.90 18.47 -1.99
C ALA A 186 4.12 18.90 -2.81
N ILE A 187 4.79 17.92 -3.43
CA ILE A 187 5.96 18.17 -4.29
C ILE A 187 5.67 17.66 -5.70
N ALA A 188 5.77 18.55 -6.67
CA ALA A 188 5.86 18.23 -8.08
C ALA A 188 7.31 18.29 -8.53
N VAL A 189 7.82 17.19 -9.13
CA VAL A 189 9.18 17.15 -9.65
C VAL A 189 9.16 17.41 -11.15
N SER A 190 9.84 18.48 -11.59
CA SER A 190 10.09 18.78 -12.99
C SER A 190 11.50 18.35 -13.39
N PRO A 191 11.68 17.58 -14.48
CA PRO A 191 13.01 17.27 -15.01
C PRO A 191 13.65 18.45 -15.78
N ARG A 192 12.89 19.52 -16.06
CA ARG A 192 13.32 20.71 -16.77
C ARG A 192 13.13 21.93 -15.89
N GLY A 193 14.07 22.88 -15.96
CA GLY A 193 14.03 24.09 -15.15
C GLY A 193 12.92 25.09 -15.51
N ASP A 194 12.32 24.95 -16.68
CA ASP A 194 11.28 25.85 -17.16
C ASP A 194 9.90 25.32 -16.77
N GLU A 195 9.19 26.05 -15.92
CA GLU A 195 7.81 25.78 -15.57
C GLU A 195 6.90 26.12 -16.76
N THR A 196 6.11 25.15 -17.19
CA THR A 196 5.08 25.39 -18.20
C THR A 196 3.82 26.01 -17.57
N VAL A 197 3.04 26.75 -18.37
CA VAL A 197 1.74 27.30 -17.91
C VAL A 197 0.83 26.20 -17.38
N GLN A 198 0.82 25.02 -18.01
CA GLN A 198 0.01 23.88 -17.58
C GLN A 198 0.45 23.36 -16.22
N GLU A 199 1.76 23.28 -15.95
CA GLU A 199 2.30 22.82 -14.66
C GLU A 199 1.95 23.81 -13.54
N TYR A 200 2.05 25.12 -13.79
CA TYR A 200 1.62 26.13 -12.83
C TYR A 200 0.13 26.04 -12.51
N VAL A 201 -0.72 25.86 -13.53
CA VAL A 201 -2.17 25.69 -13.35
C VAL A 201 -2.48 24.43 -12.54
N SER A 202 -1.76 23.31 -12.80
CA SER A 202 -1.91 22.07 -12.07
C SER A 202 -1.57 22.22 -10.58
N ASP A 203 -0.47 22.92 -10.25
CA ASP A 203 -0.07 23.13 -8.86
C ASP A 203 -1.10 24.00 -8.11
N LYS A 204 -1.61 25.03 -8.75
CA LYS A 204 -2.69 25.85 -8.17
C LYS A 204 -4.01 25.11 -8.06
N ALA A 205 -4.29 24.19 -8.97
CA ALA A 205 -5.50 23.38 -8.93
C ALA A 205 -5.48 22.40 -7.76
N VAL A 206 -4.36 21.70 -7.50
CA VAL A 206 -4.24 20.79 -6.35
C VAL A 206 -4.25 21.54 -5.03
N GLU A 207 -3.57 22.70 -4.93
CA GLU A 207 -3.65 23.58 -3.75
C GLU A 207 -5.11 23.99 -3.47
N GLY A 208 -5.81 24.46 -4.48
CA GLY A 208 -7.22 24.84 -4.38
C GLY A 208 -8.14 23.66 -4.04
N PHE A 209 -7.84 22.47 -4.55
CA PHE A 209 -8.58 21.26 -4.19
C PHE A 209 -8.40 20.93 -2.71
N LEU A 210 -7.17 20.87 -2.22
CA LEU A 210 -6.86 20.57 -0.82
C LEU A 210 -7.52 21.56 0.14
N ARG A 211 -7.42 22.86 -0.17
CA ARG A 211 -8.06 23.92 0.64
C ARG A 211 -9.58 23.79 0.70
N ARG A 212 -10.26 23.41 -0.40
CA ARG A 212 -11.72 23.16 -0.38
C ARG A 212 -12.12 21.96 0.49
N HIS A 213 -11.18 21.10 0.79
CA HIS A 213 -11.35 19.96 1.68
C HIS A 213 -10.78 20.20 3.08
N ASP A 214 -10.54 21.45 3.47
CA ASP A 214 -10.01 21.84 4.78
C ASP A 214 -8.63 21.26 5.08
N VAL A 215 -7.81 21.05 4.04
CA VAL A 215 -6.42 20.60 4.15
C VAL A 215 -5.50 21.79 3.85
N ASP A 216 -4.73 22.19 4.86
CA ASP A 216 -3.67 23.19 4.71
C ASP A 216 -2.40 22.50 4.22
N ALA A 217 -2.01 22.78 2.99
CA ALA A 217 -0.89 22.14 2.33
C ALA A 217 0.03 23.18 1.66
N THR A 218 1.33 22.98 1.83
CA THR A 218 2.33 23.70 1.03
C THR A 218 2.55 22.94 -0.28
N VAL A 219 2.41 23.62 -1.41
CA VAL A 219 2.64 23.02 -2.74
C VAL A 219 3.91 23.62 -3.33
N ASN A 220 4.91 22.79 -3.59
CA ASN A 220 6.20 23.19 -4.13
C ASN A 220 6.51 22.43 -5.43
N ARG A 221 6.96 23.16 -6.44
CA ARG A 221 7.58 22.57 -7.63
C ARG A 221 9.09 22.64 -7.49
N MET A 222 9.75 21.53 -7.79
CA MET A 222 11.20 21.41 -7.65
C MET A 222 11.82 20.83 -8.92
N VAL A 223 12.99 21.29 -9.25
CA VAL A 223 13.76 20.80 -10.40
C VAL A 223 14.77 19.78 -9.93
N ALA A 224 14.77 18.59 -10.54
CA ALA A 224 15.73 17.53 -10.27
C ALA A 224 16.22 16.91 -11.59
N PRO A 225 17.06 17.64 -12.39
CA PRO A 225 17.43 17.19 -13.71
C PRO A 225 18.37 15.97 -13.71
N ASP A 226 19.22 15.84 -12.70
CA ASP A 226 20.31 14.87 -12.64
C ASP A 226 20.04 13.71 -11.67
N ILE A 227 18.93 13.71 -10.97
CA ILE A 227 18.57 12.71 -9.97
C ILE A 227 17.26 12.04 -10.39
N ALA A 228 17.18 10.71 -10.22
CA ALA A 228 15.91 10.01 -10.41
C ALA A 228 14.83 10.61 -9.50
N SER A 229 13.69 10.97 -10.06
CA SER A 229 12.60 11.65 -9.33
C SER A 229 12.17 10.90 -8.06
N GLY A 230 12.30 9.56 -8.04
CA GLY A 230 11.97 8.75 -6.86
C GLY A 230 12.97 8.95 -5.71
N GLU A 231 14.28 8.98 -5.98
CA GLU A 231 15.30 9.25 -4.96
C GLU A 231 15.16 10.65 -4.39
N PHE A 232 14.88 11.62 -5.26
CA PHE A 232 14.63 12.99 -4.84
C PHE A 232 13.43 13.09 -3.90
N LEU A 233 12.31 12.43 -4.22
CA LEU A 233 11.11 12.41 -3.38
C LEU A 233 11.37 11.75 -2.02
N LEU A 234 12.14 10.64 -1.98
CA LEU A 234 12.54 9.99 -0.73
C LEU A 234 13.41 10.89 0.14
N SER A 235 14.38 11.59 -0.47
CA SER A 235 15.21 12.59 0.24
C SER A 235 14.34 13.71 0.81
N ARG A 236 13.42 14.24 0.03
CA ARG A 236 12.51 15.29 0.49
C ARG A 236 11.55 14.82 1.58
N ALA A 237 11.10 13.56 1.52
CA ALA A 237 10.29 12.97 2.57
C ALA A 237 11.08 12.90 3.89
N ALA A 238 12.36 12.49 3.83
CA ALA A 238 13.24 12.47 5.00
C ALA A 238 13.49 13.88 5.57
N ASP A 239 13.82 14.86 4.72
CA ASP A 239 14.05 16.25 5.14
C ASP A 239 12.80 16.88 5.77
N PHE A 240 11.63 16.58 5.23
CA PHE A 240 10.35 17.04 5.77
C PHE A 240 9.96 16.29 7.05
N GLY A 241 10.60 15.15 7.34
CA GLY A 241 10.22 14.26 8.42
C GLY A 241 8.85 13.62 8.18
N ALA A 242 8.55 13.27 6.92
CA ALA A 242 7.31 12.60 6.56
C ALA A 242 7.22 11.22 7.22
N ASP A 243 6.04 10.87 7.71
CA ASP A 243 5.70 9.54 8.20
C ASP A 243 4.74 8.78 7.27
N MET A 244 4.38 9.42 6.13
CA MET A 244 3.64 8.82 5.04
C MET A 244 3.90 9.58 3.73
N ILE A 245 3.93 8.83 2.61
CA ILE A 245 3.92 9.39 1.26
C ILE A 245 2.61 9.02 0.58
N VAL A 246 2.00 9.96 -0.15
CA VAL A 246 0.83 9.75 -1.00
C VAL A 246 1.24 9.95 -2.45
N MET A 247 0.99 8.97 -3.31
CA MET A 247 1.33 9.07 -4.73
C MET A 247 0.37 8.28 -5.63
N GLY A 248 0.24 8.70 -6.88
CA GLY A 248 -0.42 7.91 -7.91
C GLY A 248 0.43 6.69 -8.30
N GLY A 249 -0.19 5.56 -8.46
CA GLY A 249 0.43 4.37 -9.03
C GLY A 249 0.38 4.41 -10.57
N TYR A 250 1.45 4.00 -11.25
CA TYR A 250 1.49 3.73 -12.70
C TYR A 250 0.97 4.85 -13.63
N SER A 251 1.83 5.71 -14.10
CA SER A 251 1.48 6.78 -15.04
C SER A 251 1.85 6.51 -16.51
N ARG A 252 2.11 5.27 -16.92
CA ARG A 252 2.45 4.92 -18.31
C ARG A 252 1.55 3.80 -18.87
N PRO A 253 1.20 3.83 -20.18
CA PRO A 253 0.37 2.82 -20.79
C PRO A 253 1.01 1.43 -20.74
N ARG A 254 0.16 0.43 -20.54
CA ARG A 254 0.45 -1.00 -20.36
C ARG A 254 1.09 -1.62 -21.62
N LEU A 255 2.41 -1.68 -21.69
CA LEU A 255 3.11 -2.60 -22.62
C LEU A 255 3.58 -3.88 -21.91
N SER A 256 3.52 -3.95 -20.59
CA SER A 256 3.81 -5.16 -19.81
C SER A 256 3.03 -5.12 -18.50
N ARG A 257 2.32 -6.20 -18.18
CA ARG A 257 1.53 -6.38 -16.95
C ARG A 257 2.35 -6.44 -15.65
N PHE A 258 3.69 -6.41 -15.73
CA PHE A 258 4.57 -6.72 -14.61
C PHE A 258 5.66 -5.67 -14.34
N VAL A 259 5.61 -4.50 -14.98
CA VAL A 259 6.68 -3.50 -14.81
C VAL A 259 6.14 -2.23 -14.17
N TRP A 260 6.55 -1.99 -12.93
CA TRP A 260 6.37 -0.73 -12.24
C TRP A 260 7.01 0.42 -13.04
N GLY A 261 6.36 1.57 -13.13
CA GLY A 261 7.01 2.78 -13.66
C GLY A 261 8.25 3.13 -12.83
N GLY A 262 9.29 3.70 -13.43
CA GLY A 262 10.59 3.92 -12.79
C GLY A 262 10.52 4.57 -11.40
N VAL A 263 9.68 5.60 -11.21
CA VAL A 263 9.49 6.26 -9.90
C VAL A 263 8.78 5.34 -8.91
N SER A 264 7.69 4.67 -9.31
CA SER A 264 6.94 3.76 -8.42
C SER A 264 7.79 2.57 -7.99
N ASN A 265 8.58 1.99 -8.92
CA ASN A 265 9.48 0.88 -8.60
C ASN A 265 10.52 1.29 -7.57
N LEU A 266 11.21 2.39 -7.82
CA LEU A 266 12.24 2.89 -6.92
C LEU A 266 11.67 3.26 -5.54
N MET A 267 10.48 3.87 -5.50
CA MET A 267 9.78 4.16 -4.24
C MET A 267 9.52 2.87 -3.46
N LEU A 268 8.96 1.84 -4.10
CA LEU A 268 8.65 0.58 -3.44
C LEU A 268 9.90 -0.23 -3.06
N GLU A 269 10.98 -0.09 -3.80
CA GLU A 269 12.26 -0.72 -3.46
C GLU A 269 12.96 -0.07 -2.27
N SER A 270 12.81 1.25 -2.10
CA SER A 270 13.64 2.06 -1.20
C SER A 270 12.83 2.80 -0.12
N MET A 271 11.51 2.56 -0.04
CA MET A 271 10.66 3.23 0.93
C MET A 271 11.07 2.96 2.37
N THR A 272 11.10 4.01 3.16
CA THR A 272 11.39 3.98 4.60
C THR A 272 10.19 4.42 5.44
N VAL A 273 9.15 4.89 4.79
CA VAL A 273 7.87 5.26 5.41
C VAL A 273 6.73 4.62 4.60
N PRO A 274 5.55 4.40 5.20
CA PRO A 274 4.38 3.92 4.49
C PRO A 274 4.05 4.75 3.24
N VAL A 275 3.67 4.07 2.16
CA VAL A 275 3.30 4.71 0.89
C VAL A 275 1.86 4.35 0.54
N LEU A 276 1.00 5.36 0.44
CA LEU A 276 -0.37 5.21 -0.05
C LEU A 276 -0.40 5.43 -1.56
N MET A 277 -0.88 4.44 -2.27
CA MET A 277 -1.02 4.46 -3.73
C MET A 277 -2.46 4.26 -4.16
N SER A 278 -2.86 4.94 -5.24
CA SER A 278 -4.12 4.70 -5.96
C SER A 278 -3.89 4.73 -7.47
N HIS A 279 -4.74 4.01 -8.21
CA HIS A 279 -4.70 3.93 -9.67
C HIS A 279 -6.08 4.20 -10.29
#